data_28b3a63ccc8895c8f87124620903f71d
#
_entry.id   28b3a63ccc8895c8f87124620903f71d
#
_cell.length_a   1.000
_cell.length_b   1.000
_cell.length_c   1.000
_cell.angle_alpha   90.00
_cell.angle_beta   90.00
_cell.angle_gamma   90.00
#
_symmetry.space_group_name_H-M   'P 1'
#
loop_
_entity.id
_entity.type
_entity.pdbx_description
1 polymer ?
#
loop_
_entity_poly.entity_id
_entity_poly.type
_entity_poly.pdbx_seq_one_letter_code
_entity_poly.pdbx_strand_id
1 'polypeptide(L)'
;MAIIITIAGVDRTNRIDWKSFNREKVLSKEADKLSFLIKKYNGQTYKPIAGDEIIVTIGGVREFGGFIVEITEDVNARVEYIKCSCKDYTHSLDRQLVSKTYTSMTANAIIADLVSTFSTGFTVVGVDCPFVIDNVVFNYLPISKCLEKLTELVSDFEWYVDYNKDIKFFNSTTTLSSFNLTDTSGNYVYNSLSIREDTHQLRNEIIIRGGLLTSATLQTENLSGDATKFIFPLATKFAGKPTVAISGVNRTVGIENLDTAGFDCYWNYNEKSLKFTVAPASGTSNITVIEYPQFPLILQKRNEESVATYGVFQQVILDKNIRDLDTAGLRADVELLSYSNPQKSANFKTYTDGLKTGDTINIQSDIRTYNDDYKIQVIRTVLKTPDTDELIHEVEAITAEDLGINDILAKLLISNPSDQIAIQADEFVSRIRQFTDSFRIVDSTPTTTKTSPPYFVGTTAVVGFFTMG
;
A
#
# COMPACT_ATOMS: atom_id res chain seq x y z
N MET A 1 14.12 -2.26 36.62
CA MET A 1 15.18 -2.19 35.58
C MET A 1 15.80 -0.80 35.59
N ALA A 2 17.13 -0.66 35.45
CA ALA A 2 17.74 0.65 35.40
C ALA A 2 17.45 1.30 34.04
N ILE A 3 16.85 2.50 34.06
CA ILE A 3 16.61 3.30 32.85
C ILE A 3 17.64 4.42 32.84
N ILE A 4 18.40 4.57 31.78
CA ILE A 4 19.41 5.59 31.58
C ILE A 4 19.05 6.43 30.35
N ILE A 5 19.05 7.75 30.52
CA ILE A 5 18.88 8.69 29.42
C ILE A 5 20.13 9.53 29.26
N THR A 6 20.79 9.39 28.13
CA THR A 6 21.92 10.21 27.72
C THR A 6 21.50 11.26 26.70
N ILE A 7 21.87 12.51 26.91
CA ILE A 7 21.65 13.61 25.96
C ILE A 7 23.01 14.25 25.64
N ALA A 8 23.36 14.36 24.38
CA ALA A 8 24.66 14.81 23.90
C ALA A 8 25.82 14.05 24.55
N GLY A 9 25.68 12.73 24.73
CA GLY A 9 26.69 11.85 25.34
C GLY A 9 26.81 11.93 26.85
N VAL A 10 25.99 12.73 27.54
CA VAL A 10 26.04 12.89 29.00
C VAL A 10 24.78 12.30 29.63
N ASP A 11 24.96 11.53 30.71
CA ASP A 11 23.86 11.01 31.51
C ASP A 11 23.04 12.16 32.13
N ARG A 12 21.77 12.22 31.78
CA ARG A 12 20.79 13.20 32.23
C ARG A 12 19.58 12.55 32.93
N THR A 13 19.65 11.30 33.26
CA THR A 13 18.60 10.50 33.89
C THR A 13 17.94 11.20 35.07
N ASN A 14 18.73 11.83 35.93
CA ASN A 14 18.24 12.54 37.10
C ASN A 14 17.57 13.89 36.82
N ARG A 15 17.54 14.32 35.55
CA ARG A 15 16.93 15.59 35.12
C ARG A 15 15.54 15.41 34.56
N ILE A 16 15.17 14.19 34.26
CA ILE A 16 13.91 13.86 33.60
C ILE A 16 12.74 13.83 34.58
N ASP A 17 11.61 14.41 34.19
CA ASP A 17 10.35 14.16 34.86
C ASP A 17 9.74 12.86 34.34
N TRP A 18 9.97 11.79 35.05
CA TRP A 18 9.56 10.46 34.64
C TRP A 18 8.05 10.30 34.43
N LYS A 19 7.22 11.12 35.08
CA LYS A 19 5.76 11.13 34.86
C LYS A 19 5.39 11.56 33.44
N SER A 20 6.28 12.29 32.80
CA SER A 20 6.08 12.81 31.45
C SER A 20 6.72 11.92 30.37
N PHE A 21 7.46 10.89 30.76
CA PHE A 21 8.13 10.01 29.81
C PHE A 21 7.10 9.21 29.01
N ASN A 22 7.15 9.39 27.69
CA ASN A 22 6.27 8.70 26.76
C ASN A 22 7.07 8.33 25.50
N ARG A 23 7.18 7.05 25.23
CA ARG A 23 7.80 6.51 24.02
C ARG A 23 6.75 5.79 23.19
N GLU A 24 6.69 6.13 21.92
CA GLU A 24 5.79 5.53 20.94
C GLU A 24 6.63 4.88 19.83
N LYS A 25 6.53 3.57 19.69
CA LYS A 25 7.06 2.80 18.58
C LYS A 25 5.90 2.54 17.61
N VAL A 26 6.11 2.79 16.32
CA VAL A 26 5.11 2.61 15.27
C VAL A 26 5.64 1.61 14.24
N LEU A 27 4.77 0.72 13.75
CA LEU A 27 5.13 -0.22 12.70
C LEU A 27 5.46 0.55 11.41
N SER A 28 6.65 0.30 10.90
CA SER A 28 7.20 0.71 9.61
C SER A 28 7.13 2.19 9.20
N LYS A 29 8.18 2.64 8.54
CA LYS A 29 8.28 3.88 7.73
C LYS A 29 8.16 5.22 8.48
N GLU A 30 7.51 5.27 9.63
CA GLU A 30 7.46 6.46 10.48
C GLU A 30 8.55 6.42 11.55
N ALA A 31 9.09 7.59 11.87
CA ALA A 31 10.06 7.71 12.94
C ALA A 31 9.39 7.50 14.30
N ASP A 32 9.95 6.61 15.11
CA ASP A 32 9.55 6.45 16.51
C ASP A 32 9.66 7.78 17.26
N LYS A 33 8.78 7.98 18.22
CA LYS A 33 8.70 9.24 18.98
C LYS A 33 9.02 9.01 20.43
N LEU A 34 9.71 9.99 21.01
CA LEU A 34 9.94 10.06 22.43
C LEU A 34 9.67 11.47 22.92
N SER A 35 8.92 11.61 24.01
CA SER A 35 8.69 12.89 24.64
C SER A 35 8.88 12.81 26.16
N PHE A 36 9.41 13.87 26.75
CA PHE A 36 9.61 14.00 28.19
C PHE A 36 9.76 15.47 28.60
N LEU A 37 9.63 15.73 29.88
CA LEU A 37 9.87 17.03 30.49
C LEU A 37 11.17 17.02 31.31
N ILE A 38 11.89 18.11 31.22
CA ILE A 38 12.99 18.44 32.15
C ILE A 38 12.49 19.52 33.09
N LYS A 39 12.54 19.29 34.40
CA LYS A 39 12.22 20.29 35.41
C LYS A 39 13.42 21.18 35.65
N LYS A 40 13.22 22.48 35.60
CA LYS A 40 14.22 23.48 35.89
C LYS A 40 13.92 24.09 37.25
N TYR A 41 14.74 23.79 38.26
CA TYR A 41 14.60 24.39 39.58
C TYR A 41 15.76 25.34 39.88
N ASN A 42 15.67 26.07 40.99
CA ASN A 42 16.69 27.02 41.41
C ASN A 42 18.11 26.43 41.33
N GLY A 43 18.99 27.10 40.58
CA GLY A 43 20.39 26.73 40.40
C GLY A 43 20.64 25.71 39.27
N GLN A 44 19.62 25.21 38.59
CA GLN A 44 19.82 24.34 37.46
C GLN A 44 19.84 25.15 36.17
N THR A 45 20.95 25.13 35.46
CA THR A 45 21.19 25.88 34.22
C THR A 45 21.13 25.00 32.96
N TYR A 46 21.02 23.66 33.11
CA TYR A 46 21.03 22.77 31.96
C TYR A 46 19.77 22.94 31.11
N LYS A 47 20.02 23.15 29.83
CA LYS A 47 19.00 23.19 28.78
C LYS A 47 19.52 22.38 27.59
N PRO A 48 18.77 21.39 27.09
CA PRO A 48 19.12 20.69 25.85
C PRO A 48 19.01 21.64 24.66
N ILE A 49 19.60 21.25 23.55
CA ILE A 49 19.56 21.99 22.29
C ILE A 49 18.84 21.11 21.25
N ALA A 50 18.02 21.72 20.39
CA ALA A 50 17.45 21.00 19.27
C ALA A 50 18.59 20.50 18.35
N GLY A 51 18.55 19.21 18.03
CA GLY A 51 19.62 18.49 17.33
C GLY A 51 20.54 17.68 18.25
N ASP A 52 20.43 17.82 19.57
CA ASP A 52 21.18 16.95 20.50
C ASP A 52 20.75 15.49 20.31
N GLU A 53 21.72 14.58 20.25
CA GLU A 53 21.47 13.15 20.22
C GLU A 53 20.94 12.68 21.57
N ILE A 54 19.91 11.85 21.56
CA ILE A 54 19.34 11.23 22.75
C ILE A 54 19.37 9.72 22.61
N ILE A 55 19.79 9.04 23.68
CA ILE A 55 19.80 7.58 23.78
C ILE A 55 19.09 7.19 25.07
N VAL A 56 18.15 6.27 24.98
CA VAL A 56 17.49 5.63 26.14
C VAL A 56 17.94 4.19 26.21
N THR A 57 18.47 3.80 27.36
CA THR A 57 18.88 2.42 27.64
C THR A 57 18.06 1.89 28.81
N ILE A 58 17.46 0.71 28.65
CA ILE A 58 16.64 0.03 29.65
C ILE A 58 17.25 -1.35 29.89
N GLY A 59 17.64 -1.65 31.13
CA GLY A 59 18.26 -2.92 31.46
C GLY A 59 19.55 -3.22 30.67
N GLY A 60 20.27 -2.19 30.22
CA GLY A 60 21.49 -2.32 29.41
C GLY A 60 21.23 -2.42 27.90
N VAL A 61 19.98 -2.50 27.46
CA VAL A 61 19.62 -2.55 26.03
C VAL A 61 19.20 -1.15 25.56
N ARG A 62 19.67 -0.74 24.38
CA ARG A 62 19.26 0.53 23.77
C ARG A 62 17.84 0.40 23.23
N GLU A 63 16.93 1.12 23.84
CA GLU A 63 15.49 1.06 23.56
C GLU A 63 14.96 2.29 22.80
N PHE A 64 15.78 3.33 22.67
CA PHE A 64 15.56 4.47 21.81
C PHE A 64 16.90 5.13 21.47
N GLY A 65 17.03 5.59 20.25
CA GLY A 65 18.15 6.40 19.77
C GLY A 65 17.66 7.36 18.69
N GLY A 66 18.00 8.63 18.83
CA GLY A 66 17.50 9.64 17.90
C GLY A 66 17.98 11.04 18.26
N PHE A 67 17.21 12.04 17.84
CA PHE A 67 17.53 13.45 18.07
C PHE A 67 16.35 14.21 18.65
N ILE A 68 16.65 15.22 19.49
CA ILE A 68 15.66 16.18 19.93
C ILE A 68 15.33 17.08 18.74
N VAL A 69 14.08 17.03 18.28
CA VAL A 69 13.62 17.81 17.11
C VAL A 69 12.92 19.11 17.50
N GLU A 70 12.32 19.14 18.69
CA GLU A 70 11.61 20.31 19.19
C GLU A 70 11.79 20.47 20.69
N ILE A 71 11.93 21.72 21.12
CA ILE A 71 12.04 22.11 22.52
C ILE A 71 11.03 23.21 22.78
N THR A 72 10.14 23.01 23.75
CA THR A 72 9.20 24.03 24.21
C THR A 72 9.47 24.34 25.68
N GLU A 73 9.59 25.61 26.04
CA GLU A 73 9.76 26.07 27.42
C GLU A 73 8.43 26.60 27.93
N ASP A 74 7.95 26.01 29.01
CA ASP A 74 6.73 26.40 29.69
C ASP A 74 7.01 26.71 31.17
N VAL A 75 6.23 27.65 31.73
CA VAL A 75 6.25 27.96 33.16
C VAL A 75 4.91 27.62 33.76
N ASN A 76 4.92 26.71 34.72
CA ASN A 76 3.72 26.33 35.46
C ASN A 76 4.00 26.47 36.97
N ALA A 77 3.14 27.26 37.64
CA ALA A 77 3.22 27.48 39.12
C ALA A 77 4.64 27.75 39.64
N ARG A 78 5.42 28.61 38.98
CA ARG A 78 6.81 29.00 39.32
C ARG A 78 7.90 27.92 39.04
N VAL A 79 7.50 26.82 38.39
CA VAL A 79 8.47 25.83 37.91
C VAL A 79 8.59 25.95 36.41
N GLU A 80 9.78 26.12 35.91
CA GLU A 80 10.05 26.06 34.49
C GLU A 80 10.16 24.59 34.06
N TYR A 81 9.50 24.27 32.95
CA TYR A 81 9.59 22.97 32.32
C TYR A 81 10.11 23.14 30.90
N ILE A 82 10.99 22.23 30.51
CA ILE A 82 11.48 22.12 29.15
C ILE A 82 10.90 20.83 28.59
N LYS A 83 9.94 20.96 27.66
CA LYS A 83 9.38 19.81 26.93
C LYS A 83 10.29 19.50 25.76
N CYS A 84 10.75 18.26 25.69
CA CYS A 84 11.55 17.73 24.60
C CYS A 84 10.70 16.77 23.78
N SER A 85 10.63 17.01 22.47
CA SER A 85 10.05 16.09 21.49
C SER A 85 11.19 15.54 20.63
N CYS A 86 11.29 14.22 20.57
CA CYS A 86 12.39 13.53 19.90
C CYS A 86 11.84 12.60 18.83
N LYS A 87 12.63 12.42 17.78
CA LYS A 87 12.40 11.41 16.75
C LYS A 87 13.62 10.52 16.64
N ASP A 88 13.42 9.27 16.28
CA ASP A 88 14.50 8.32 16.09
C ASP A 88 15.39 8.68 14.89
N TYR A 89 16.39 7.85 14.62
CA TYR A 89 17.33 8.09 13.54
C TYR A 89 16.72 8.05 12.14
N THR A 90 15.55 7.45 11.95
CA THR A 90 14.81 7.42 10.67
C THR A 90 14.58 8.85 10.16
N HIS A 91 14.26 9.79 11.07
CA HIS A 91 14.08 11.20 10.73
C HIS A 91 15.34 11.84 10.11
N SER A 92 16.53 11.38 10.47
CA SER A 92 17.78 11.94 9.94
C SER A 92 18.22 11.31 8.62
N LEU A 93 17.60 10.18 8.23
CA LEU A 93 17.89 9.49 6.98
C LEU A 93 17.55 10.34 5.75
N ASP A 94 16.52 11.18 5.86
CA ASP A 94 15.95 11.95 4.73
C ASP A 94 16.57 13.36 4.53
N ARG A 95 17.73 13.60 5.09
CA ARG A 95 18.39 14.92 4.98
C ARG A 95 18.93 15.23 3.59
N GLN A 96 19.13 14.22 2.76
CA GLN A 96 19.61 14.37 1.39
C GLN A 96 18.65 13.72 0.41
N LEU A 97 18.58 14.30 -0.78
CA LEU A 97 17.73 13.77 -1.87
C LEU A 97 18.60 12.96 -2.84
N VAL A 98 18.11 11.82 -3.22
CA VAL A 98 18.73 10.89 -4.15
C VAL A 98 18.27 11.21 -5.58
N SER A 99 19.24 11.40 -6.48
CA SER A 99 18.99 11.48 -7.93
C SER A 99 19.97 10.52 -8.62
N LYS A 100 19.53 9.26 -8.79
CA LYS A 100 20.39 8.20 -9.33
C LYS A 100 19.56 7.10 -10.01
N THR A 101 20.14 6.48 -11.02
CA THR A 101 19.56 5.32 -11.72
C THR A 101 20.44 4.10 -11.49
N TYR A 102 19.81 2.97 -11.22
CA TYR A 102 20.45 1.67 -11.07
C TYR A 102 19.89 0.70 -12.11
N THR A 103 20.76 -0.12 -12.68
CA THR A 103 20.42 -1.11 -13.69
C THR A 103 21.06 -2.45 -13.35
N SER A 104 20.27 -3.52 -13.35
CA SER A 104 20.72 -4.90 -13.11
C SER A 104 21.59 -5.05 -11.87
N MET A 105 21.14 -4.44 -10.76
CA MET A 105 21.82 -4.50 -9.45
C MET A 105 20.93 -5.18 -8.40
N THR A 106 21.56 -5.88 -7.45
CA THR A 106 20.83 -6.43 -6.30
C THR A 106 20.34 -5.30 -5.39
N ALA A 107 19.20 -5.52 -4.73
CA ALA A 107 18.67 -4.56 -3.76
C ALA A 107 19.68 -4.25 -2.65
N ASN A 108 20.44 -5.26 -2.17
CA ASN A 108 21.53 -5.06 -1.21
C ASN A 108 22.57 -4.05 -1.71
N ALA A 109 23.02 -4.19 -2.96
CA ALA A 109 24.03 -3.30 -3.54
C ALA A 109 23.49 -1.89 -3.73
N ILE A 110 22.22 -1.76 -4.13
CA ILE A 110 21.55 -0.46 -4.27
C ILE A 110 21.46 0.24 -2.91
N ILE A 111 20.99 -0.47 -1.86
CA ILE A 111 20.86 0.11 -0.52
C ILE A 111 22.22 0.51 0.06
N ALA A 112 23.24 -0.35 -0.12
CA ALA A 112 24.59 -0.04 0.34
C ALA A 112 25.16 1.23 -0.32
N ASP A 113 24.95 1.38 -1.62
CA ASP A 113 25.39 2.55 -2.36
C ASP A 113 24.60 3.83 -1.96
N LEU A 114 23.28 3.72 -1.79
CA LEU A 114 22.44 4.82 -1.31
C LEU A 114 22.91 5.34 0.04
N VAL A 115 23.15 4.44 1.00
CA VAL A 115 23.55 4.80 2.35
C VAL A 115 24.94 5.39 2.38
N SER A 116 25.89 4.75 1.69
CA SER A 116 27.29 5.24 1.68
C SER A 116 27.42 6.61 1.01
N THR A 117 26.57 6.89 0.01
CA THR A 117 26.65 8.13 -0.78
C THR A 117 25.85 9.28 -0.15
N PHE A 118 24.64 8.99 0.37
CA PHE A 118 23.68 10.03 0.74
C PHE A 118 23.34 10.06 2.24
N SER A 119 23.82 9.10 3.06
CA SER A 119 23.49 9.04 4.49
C SER A 119 24.68 8.60 5.34
N THR A 120 25.64 9.50 5.50
CA THR A 120 26.84 9.22 6.31
C THR A 120 26.47 8.96 7.78
N GLY A 121 27.08 7.92 8.35
CA GLY A 121 26.88 7.53 9.76
C GLY A 121 25.82 6.44 9.97
N PHE A 122 25.20 5.95 8.90
CA PHE A 122 24.36 4.76 8.93
C PHE A 122 25.13 3.53 8.45
N THR A 123 24.68 2.34 8.87
CA THR A 123 25.21 1.04 8.44
C THR A 123 24.12 0.22 7.77
N VAL A 124 24.51 -0.83 7.07
CA VAL A 124 23.61 -1.71 6.31
C VAL A 124 23.84 -3.19 6.64
N VAL A 125 24.29 -3.48 7.85
CA VAL A 125 24.59 -4.85 8.29
C VAL A 125 23.35 -5.74 8.28
N GLY A 126 22.18 -5.15 8.51
CA GLY A 126 20.90 -5.86 8.55
C GLY A 126 20.15 -5.87 7.23
N VAL A 127 20.81 -5.63 6.11
CA VAL A 127 20.20 -5.72 4.77
C VAL A 127 20.43 -7.10 4.19
N ASP A 128 19.33 -7.83 3.93
CA ASP A 128 19.38 -9.19 3.35
C ASP A 128 18.32 -9.34 2.26
N CYS A 129 18.63 -8.85 1.06
CA CYS A 129 17.75 -8.91 -0.12
C CYS A 129 18.58 -9.14 -1.38
N PRO A 130 18.79 -10.39 -1.79
CA PRO A 130 19.64 -10.73 -2.94
C PRO A 130 18.96 -10.52 -4.29
N PHE A 131 17.69 -10.06 -4.32
CA PHE A 131 16.95 -9.89 -5.56
C PHE A 131 17.58 -8.83 -6.47
N VAL A 132 17.72 -9.19 -7.75
CA VAL A 132 18.23 -8.29 -8.79
C VAL A 132 17.08 -7.42 -9.27
N ILE A 133 17.32 -6.12 -9.31
CA ILE A 133 16.40 -5.11 -9.85
C ILE A 133 16.92 -4.70 -11.21
N ASP A 134 16.13 -4.92 -12.25
CA ASP A 134 16.56 -4.67 -13.64
C ASP A 134 16.76 -3.19 -13.89
N ASN A 135 15.84 -2.34 -13.41
CA ASN A 135 15.96 -0.90 -13.55
C ASN A 135 15.15 -0.18 -12.45
N VAL A 136 15.78 0.78 -11.77
CA VAL A 136 15.09 1.69 -10.86
C VAL A 136 15.68 3.10 -10.99
N VAL A 137 14.81 4.08 -11.08
CA VAL A 137 15.18 5.50 -11.15
C VAL A 137 14.68 6.21 -9.90
N PHE A 138 15.60 6.81 -9.17
CA PHE A 138 15.28 7.75 -8.09
C PHE A 138 15.50 9.17 -8.62
N ASN A 139 14.48 9.99 -8.51
CA ASN A 139 14.50 11.36 -9.02
C ASN A 139 14.15 12.33 -7.89
N TYR A 140 15.18 12.86 -7.23
CA TYR A 140 15.07 13.75 -6.07
C TYR A 140 14.18 13.20 -4.96
N LEU A 141 14.35 11.91 -4.61
CA LEU A 141 13.61 11.24 -3.54
C LEU A 141 14.45 11.20 -2.26
N PRO A 142 13.84 11.36 -1.06
CA PRO A 142 14.52 11.04 0.20
C PRO A 142 14.82 9.53 0.28
N ILE A 143 15.83 9.16 1.08
CA ILE A 143 16.26 7.75 1.17
C ILE A 143 15.13 6.84 1.65
N SER A 144 14.32 7.28 2.61
CA SER A 144 13.14 6.53 3.07
C SER A 144 12.22 6.16 1.90
N LYS A 145 11.98 7.10 0.99
CA LYS A 145 11.16 6.85 -0.21
C LYS A 145 11.86 5.97 -1.24
N CYS A 146 13.19 5.99 -1.28
CA CYS A 146 13.95 5.04 -2.10
C CYS A 146 13.81 3.61 -1.56
N LEU A 147 13.92 3.45 -0.22
CA LEU A 147 13.73 2.14 0.43
C LEU A 147 12.29 1.64 0.27
N GLU A 148 11.28 2.52 0.42
CA GLU A 148 9.89 2.18 0.13
C GLU A 148 9.73 1.69 -1.32
N LYS A 149 10.30 2.42 -2.28
CA LYS A 149 10.25 2.00 -3.69
C LYS A 149 10.95 0.66 -3.93
N LEU A 150 12.00 0.35 -3.20
CA LEU A 150 12.64 -0.96 -3.25
C LEU A 150 11.75 -2.06 -2.65
N THR A 151 11.05 -1.81 -1.53
CA THR A 151 10.09 -2.78 -0.98
C THR A 151 8.89 -3.03 -1.90
N GLU A 152 8.55 -2.06 -2.75
CA GLU A 152 7.53 -2.23 -3.78
C GLU A 152 7.98 -3.18 -4.91
N LEU A 153 9.29 -3.23 -5.18
CA LEU A 153 9.89 -4.03 -6.25
C LEU A 153 10.22 -5.46 -5.81
N VAL A 154 10.45 -5.65 -4.52
CA VAL A 154 10.72 -6.96 -3.92
C VAL A 154 9.60 -7.27 -2.94
N SER A 155 8.72 -8.20 -3.32
CA SER A 155 7.60 -8.59 -2.46
C SER A 155 8.08 -9.16 -1.13
N ASP A 156 7.27 -8.96 -0.08
CA ASP A 156 7.47 -9.49 1.26
C ASP A 156 8.70 -8.93 2.02
N PHE A 157 9.20 -7.76 1.61
CA PHE A 157 10.27 -7.08 2.33
C PHE A 157 9.78 -5.82 3.03
N GLU A 158 10.30 -5.61 4.23
CA GLU A 158 10.09 -4.40 5.03
C GLU A 158 11.45 -3.80 5.43
N TRP A 159 11.42 -2.55 5.85
CA TRP A 159 12.61 -1.87 6.32
C TRP A 159 12.32 -1.01 7.55
N TYR A 160 13.33 -0.84 8.39
CA TYR A 160 13.36 0.14 9.46
C TYR A 160 14.81 0.51 9.78
N VAL A 161 15.00 1.59 10.54
CA VAL A 161 16.31 1.97 11.09
C VAL A 161 16.33 1.57 12.55
N ASP A 162 17.30 0.78 12.96
CA ASP A 162 17.46 0.44 14.36
C ASP A 162 18.09 1.59 15.17
N TYR A 163 18.03 1.50 16.49
CA TYR A 163 18.57 2.52 17.36
C TYR A 163 20.12 2.57 17.40
N ASN A 164 20.82 1.78 16.61
CA ASN A 164 22.26 1.85 16.37
C ASN A 164 22.61 2.47 15.02
N LYS A 165 21.63 3.07 14.33
CA LYS A 165 21.77 3.63 12.97
C LYS A 165 22.04 2.56 11.91
N ASP A 166 21.62 1.32 12.14
CA ASP A 166 21.69 0.26 11.15
C ASP A 166 20.36 0.12 10.41
N ILE A 167 20.42 0.17 9.09
CA ILE A 167 19.25 -0.05 8.24
C ILE A 167 19.01 -1.55 8.14
N LYS A 168 17.82 -1.96 8.54
CA LYS A 168 17.31 -3.32 8.40
C LYS A 168 16.40 -3.35 7.18
N PHE A 169 16.70 -4.26 6.26
CA PHE A 169 15.86 -4.54 5.09
C PHE A 169 15.77 -6.04 4.96
N PHE A 170 14.62 -6.60 5.29
CA PHE A 170 14.45 -8.02 5.56
C PHE A 170 13.12 -8.53 5.06
N ASN A 171 13.05 -9.84 4.83
CA ASN A 171 11.78 -10.48 4.50
C ASN A 171 10.84 -10.45 5.71
N SER A 172 9.64 -9.91 5.53
CA SER A 172 8.61 -9.75 6.58
C SER A 172 7.81 -11.04 6.83
N THR A 173 8.43 -12.20 6.66
CA THR A 173 7.80 -13.46 7.06
C THR A 173 7.33 -13.34 8.50
N THR A 174 6.09 -13.79 8.75
CA THR A 174 5.35 -13.61 9.99
C THR A 174 6.21 -13.91 11.22
N THR A 175 6.75 -12.88 11.84
CA THR A 175 7.44 -13.02 13.13
C THR A 175 6.37 -13.11 14.20
N LEU A 176 6.38 -14.21 14.95
CA LEU A 176 5.48 -14.38 16.07
C LEU A 176 5.97 -13.55 17.27
N SER A 177 5.04 -12.96 17.99
CA SER A 177 5.33 -12.26 19.23
C SER A 177 5.95 -13.18 20.28
N SER A 178 6.68 -12.61 21.23
CA SER A 178 7.33 -13.35 22.32
C SER A 178 6.32 -14.11 23.24
N PHE A 179 5.08 -13.70 23.23
CA PHE A 179 3.97 -14.34 23.96
C PHE A 179 2.63 -14.05 23.29
N ASN A 180 1.65 -14.89 23.60
CA ASN A 180 0.26 -14.73 23.18
C ASN A 180 -0.63 -14.35 24.37
N LEU A 181 -1.83 -13.80 24.10
CA LEU A 181 -2.80 -13.48 25.14
C LEU A 181 -3.84 -14.58 25.24
N THR A 182 -4.04 -15.10 26.46
CA THR A 182 -5.15 -15.99 26.79
C THR A 182 -5.82 -15.52 28.08
N ASP A 183 -7.04 -15.97 28.35
CA ASP A 183 -7.77 -15.60 29.58
C ASP A 183 -6.96 -15.88 30.87
N THR A 184 -5.98 -16.77 30.80
CA THR A 184 -5.18 -17.22 31.95
C THR A 184 -3.68 -16.96 31.80
N SER A 185 -3.23 -16.31 30.73
CA SER A 185 -1.78 -16.13 30.45
C SER A 185 -1.06 -15.26 31.48
N GLY A 186 -1.76 -14.36 32.16
CA GLY A 186 -1.20 -13.50 33.20
C GLY A 186 -0.16 -12.46 32.73
N ASN A 187 0.14 -12.40 31.43
CA ASN A 187 1.15 -11.52 30.84
C ASN A 187 0.58 -10.19 30.34
N TYR A 188 -0.68 -9.89 30.64
CA TYR A 188 -1.31 -8.62 30.32
C TYR A 188 -2.31 -8.22 31.43
N VAL A 189 -2.71 -6.97 31.44
CA VAL A 189 -3.72 -6.46 32.36
C VAL A 189 -5.09 -6.85 31.82
N TYR A 190 -5.69 -7.89 32.37
CA TYR A 190 -6.90 -8.58 31.87
C TYR A 190 -8.04 -7.62 31.51
N ASN A 191 -8.33 -6.66 32.36
CA ASN A 191 -9.42 -5.69 32.18
C ASN A 191 -9.04 -4.53 31.20
N SER A 192 -7.82 -4.51 30.69
CA SER A 192 -7.40 -3.54 29.69
C SER A 192 -7.63 -3.99 28.25
N LEU A 193 -7.87 -5.30 28.04
CA LEU A 193 -8.11 -5.82 26.71
C LEU A 193 -9.45 -5.33 26.17
N SER A 194 -9.37 -4.55 25.11
CA SER A 194 -10.50 -4.08 24.32
C SER A 194 -10.34 -4.57 22.89
N ILE A 195 -11.31 -5.29 22.38
CA ILE A 195 -11.38 -5.70 20.99
C ILE A 195 -12.53 -4.92 20.36
N ARG A 196 -12.25 -4.27 19.25
CA ARG A 196 -13.21 -3.49 18.46
C ARG A 196 -13.30 -4.10 17.08
N GLU A 197 -14.50 -4.33 16.63
CA GLU A 197 -14.81 -4.67 15.24
C GLU A 197 -15.44 -3.46 14.56
N ASP A 198 -14.94 -3.08 13.41
CA ASP A 198 -15.36 -1.87 12.70
C ASP A 198 -15.75 -2.19 11.25
N THR A 199 -16.98 -1.84 10.91
CA THR A 199 -17.54 -2.04 9.55
C THR A 199 -17.46 -0.79 8.68
N HIS A 200 -16.92 0.33 9.18
CA HIS A 200 -16.87 1.59 8.41
C HIS A 200 -16.04 1.48 7.12
N GLN A 201 -15.06 0.60 7.13
CA GLN A 201 -14.22 0.33 5.95
C GLN A 201 -14.67 -0.88 5.14
N LEU A 202 -15.75 -1.54 5.55
CA LEU A 202 -16.26 -2.72 4.88
C LEU A 202 -16.61 -2.40 3.43
N ARG A 203 -16.07 -3.19 2.50
CA ARG A 203 -16.28 -3.09 1.05
C ARG A 203 -16.27 -4.50 0.48
N ASN A 204 -17.43 -5.03 0.22
CA ASN A 204 -17.56 -6.40 -0.27
C ASN A 204 -18.03 -6.51 -1.71
N GLU A 205 -18.25 -5.37 -2.35
CA GLU A 205 -18.51 -5.28 -3.78
C GLU A 205 -17.71 -4.12 -4.38
N ILE A 206 -16.77 -4.44 -5.26
CA ILE A 206 -15.83 -3.49 -5.86
C ILE A 206 -16.16 -3.32 -7.34
N ILE A 207 -16.30 -2.07 -7.75
CA ILE A 207 -16.50 -1.69 -9.16
C ILE A 207 -15.27 -0.89 -9.61
N ILE A 208 -14.49 -1.49 -10.51
CA ILE A 208 -13.34 -0.81 -11.13
C ILE A 208 -13.83 -0.11 -12.39
N ARG A 209 -13.61 1.19 -12.48
CA ARG A 209 -13.79 1.98 -13.70
C ARG A 209 -12.42 2.40 -14.21
N GLY A 210 -11.93 1.66 -15.18
CA GLY A 210 -10.62 1.85 -15.80
C GLY A 210 -10.63 2.90 -16.92
N GLY A 211 -9.56 2.88 -17.71
CA GLY A 211 -9.44 3.64 -18.94
C GLY A 211 -10.26 3.03 -20.09
N LEU A 212 -9.81 3.28 -21.30
CA LEU A 212 -10.44 2.70 -22.49
C LEU A 212 -9.81 1.33 -22.79
N LEU A 213 -10.64 0.32 -22.89
CA LEU A 213 -10.29 -1.04 -23.28
C LEU A 213 -10.50 -1.19 -24.79
N THR A 214 -9.50 -1.73 -25.49
CA THR A 214 -9.60 -2.10 -26.90
C THR A 214 -10.02 -3.57 -27.00
N SER A 215 -11.06 -3.88 -27.75
CA SER A 215 -11.47 -5.26 -28.00
C SER A 215 -10.40 -6.06 -28.72
N ALA A 216 -10.28 -7.34 -28.41
CA ALA A 216 -9.42 -8.26 -29.17
C ALA A 216 -10.03 -8.68 -30.50
N THR A 217 -11.31 -8.35 -30.75
CA THR A 217 -12.04 -8.76 -31.96
C THR A 217 -12.37 -7.54 -32.80
N LEU A 218 -12.05 -7.63 -34.09
CA LEU A 218 -12.44 -6.63 -35.10
C LEU A 218 -13.97 -6.54 -35.19
N GLN A 219 -14.45 -5.33 -35.26
CA GLN A 219 -15.87 -5.05 -35.54
C GLN A 219 -16.04 -4.46 -36.94
N THR A 220 -17.08 -4.89 -37.62
CA THR A 220 -17.47 -4.36 -38.91
C THR A 220 -18.77 -3.58 -38.75
N GLU A 221 -18.74 -2.32 -39.18
CA GLU A 221 -19.94 -1.47 -39.24
C GLU A 221 -20.26 -1.16 -40.71
N ASN A 222 -21.50 -1.40 -41.09
CA ASN A 222 -21.99 -1.18 -42.45
C ASN A 222 -22.91 0.04 -42.50
N LEU A 223 -22.58 0.99 -43.38
CA LEU A 223 -23.33 2.22 -43.58
C LEU A 223 -23.84 2.28 -45.03
N SER A 224 -24.87 3.07 -45.26
CA SER A 224 -25.50 3.21 -46.60
C SER A 224 -25.21 4.61 -47.17
N GLY A 225 -24.60 4.65 -48.33
CA GLY A 225 -24.39 5.88 -49.08
C GLY A 225 -25.69 6.33 -49.75
N ASP A 226 -25.84 7.65 -49.96
CA ASP A 226 -27.00 8.27 -50.61
C ASP A 226 -26.65 9.22 -51.75
N ALA A 227 -25.38 9.27 -52.11
CA ALA A 227 -24.78 10.16 -53.13
C ALA A 227 -24.82 11.69 -52.80
N THR A 228 -25.32 12.03 -51.59
CA THR A 228 -25.42 13.44 -51.19
C THR A 228 -24.75 13.72 -49.84
N LYS A 229 -24.74 12.73 -48.94
CA LYS A 229 -24.20 12.85 -47.58
C LYS A 229 -22.71 12.65 -47.56
N PHE A 230 -22.01 13.54 -46.87
CA PHE A 230 -20.55 13.51 -46.70
C PHE A 230 -20.12 13.00 -45.32
N ILE A 231 -20.96 13.15 -44.28
CA ILE A 231 -20.62 12.82 -42.91
C ILE A 231 -21.49 11.65 -42.46
N PHE A 232 -20.83 10.61 -42.01
CA PHE A 232 -21.44 9.37 -41.53
C PHE A 232 -21.08 9.15 -40.07
N PRO A 233 -22.02 9.25 -39.12
CA PRO A 233 -21.79 8.91 -37.74
C PRO A 233 -21.56 7.40 -37.61
N LEU A 234 -20.62 7.02 -36.77
CA LEU A 234 -20.33 5.64 -36.40
C LEU A 234 -21.03 5.32 -35.08
N ALA A 235 -21.66 4.16 -34.99
CA ALA A 235 -22.21 3.68 -33.74
C ALA A 235 -21.09 3.33 -32.76
N THR A 236 -20.02 2.75 -33.27
CA THR A 236 -18.88 2.26 -32.51
C THR A 236 -17.75 3.29 -32.42
N LYS A 237 -17.16 3.42 -31.24
CA LYS A 237 -15.91 4.14 -31.08
C LYS A 237 -14.75 3.18 -31.34
N PHE A 238 -13.97 3.45 -32.35
CA PHE A 238 -12.83 2.62 -32.74
C PHE A 238 -11.55 3.08 -32.02
N ALA A 239 -10.65 2.12 -31.73
CA ALA A 239 -9.40 2.39 -31.04
C ALA A 239 -8.34 3.04 -31.94
N GLY A 240 -8.35 2.67 -33.21
CA GLY A 240 -7.43 3.16 -34.23
C GLY A 240 -8.15 3.69 -35.47
N LYS A 241 -7.37 4.12 -36.42
CA LYS A 241 -7.83 4.58 -37.74
C LYS A 241 -8.45 3.40 -38.49
N PRO A 242 -9.76 3.43 -38.81
CA PRO A 242 -10.45 2.28 -39.41
C PRO A 242 -10.07 2.07 -40.87
N THR A 243 -10.18 0.83 -41.30
CA THR A 243 -10.21 0.50 -42.73
C THR A 243 -11.60 0.78 -43.26
N VAL A 244 -11.71 1.53 -44.35
CA VAL A 244 -12.97 1.90 -44.97
C VAL A 244 -13.01 1.38 -46.42
N ALA A 245 -14.09 0.70 -46.80
CA ALA A 245 -14.30 0.29 -48.19
C ALA A 245 -15.69 0.77 -48.67
N ILE A 246 -15.77 1.16 -49.94
CA ILE A 246 -17.03 1.46 -50.61
C ILE A 246 -17.24 0.44 -51.73
N SER A 247 -18.35 -0.30 -51.65
CA SER A 247 -18.69 -1.39 -52.60
C SER A 247 -17.48 -2.36 -52.77
N GLY A 248 -16.82 -2.71 -51.66
CA GLY A 248 -15.67 -3.62 -51.65
C GLY A 248 -14.33 -3.01 -52.02
N VAL A 249 -14.25 -1.73 -52.42
CA VAL A 249 -13.04 -1.06 -52.82
C VAL A 249 -12.50 -0.21 -51.64
N ASN A 250 -11.33 -0.56 -51.15
CA ASN A 250 -10.68 0.17 -50.03
C ASN A 250 -10.43 1.66 -50.40
N ARG A 251 -10.65 2.50 -49.39
CA ARG A 251 -10.45 3.95 -49.46
C ARG A 251 -9.29 4.36 -48.56
N THR A 252 -8.61 5.41 -48.96
CA THR A 252 -7.57 6.05 -48.15
C THR A 252 -8.23 6.85 -47.03
N VAL A 253 -7.83 6.58 -45.77
CA VAL A 253 -8.40 7.22 -44.58
C VAL A 253 -7.35 8.13 -43.93
N GLY A 254 -7.68 9.39 -43.76
CA GLY A 254 -6.91 10.36 -42.98
C GLY A 254 -7.56 10.55 -41.58
N ILE A 255 -6.82 11.18 -40.69
CA ILE A 255 -7.34 11.60 -39.37
C ILE A 255 -7.74 13.08 -39.49
N GLU A 256 -8.99 13.40 -39.17
CA GLU A 256 -9.50 14.76 -39.23
C GLU A 256 -8.73 15.68 -38.28
N ASN A 257 -8.37 16.87 -38.73
CA ASN A 257 -7.55 17.87 -38.03
C ASN A 257 -6.05 17.48 -37.81
N LEU A 258 -5.61 16.32 -38.25
CA LEU A 258 -4.22 15.92 -38.22
C LEU A 258 -3.64 15.85 -39.65
N ASP A 259 -4.32 15.14 -40.56
CA ASP A 259 -3.90 14.94 -41.93
C ASP A 259 -4.49 16.04 -42.83
N THR A 260 -3.66 16.67 -43.64
CA THR A 260 -4.03 17.92 -44.33
C THR A 260 -4.74 17.73 -45.67
N ALA A 261 -4.38 16.72 -46.47
CA ALA A 261 -5.01 16.46 -47.78
C ALA A 261 -4.62 15.09 -48.36
N GLY A 262 -5.34 14.63 -49.39
CA GLY A 262 -4.95 13.46 -50.20
C GLY A 262 -5.66 12.15 -49.78
N PHE A 263 -6.66 12.22 -48.93
CA PHE A 263 -7.43 11.06 -48.46
C PHE A 263 -8.86 11.08 -49.04
N ASP A 264 -9.42 9.88 -49.26
CA ASP A 264 -10.78 9.74 -49.74
C ASP A 264 -11.79 10.10 -48.64
N CYS A 265 -11.43 9.82 -47.37
CA CYS A 265 -12.23 10.19 -46.21
C CYS A 265 -11.33 10.50 -45.00
N TYR A 266 -11.92 11.20 -44.01
CA TYR A 266 -11.29 11.55 -42.75
C TYR A 266 -12.08 10.97 -41.61
N TRP A 267 -11.38 10.32 -40.68
CA TRP A 267 -11.95 9.78 -39.46
C TRP A 267 -11.80 10.75 -38.29
N ASN A 268 -12.90 11.04 -37.60
CA ASN A 268 -12.92 11.81 -36.37
C ASN A 268 -13.17 10.89 -35.17
N TYR A 269 -12.11 10.72 -34.37
CA TYR A 269 -12.16 9.88 -33.17
C TYR A 269 -13.15 10.39 -32.13
N ASN A 270 -13.20 11.73 -31.91
CA ASN A 270 -14.00 12.31 -30.85
C ASN A 270 -15.49 12.31 -31.18
N GLU A 271 -15.83 12.63 -32.41
CA GLU A 271 -17.21 12.68 -32.90
C GLU A 271 -17.73 11.33 -33.39
N LYS A 272 -16.88 10.29 -33.39
CA LYS A 272 -17.19 8.98 -33.95
C LYS A 272 -17.80 9.12 -35.35
N SER A 273 -17.10 9.74 -36.28
CA SER A 273 -17.63 10.00 -37.60
C SER A 273 -16.58 9.81 -38.71
N LEU A 274 -17.06 9.51 -39.89
CA LEU A 274 -16.32 9.53 -41.14
C LEU A 274 -16.81 10.67 -42.01
N LYS A 275 -15.92 11.50 -42.53
CA LYS A 275 -16.19 12.59 -43.43
C LYS A 275 -15.55 12.29 -44.79
N PHE A 276 -16.32 12.06 -45.80
CA PHE A 276 -15.84 11.79 -47.13
C PHE A 276 -15.56 13.08 -47.90
N THR A 277 -14.54 13.07 -48.75
CA THR A 277 -14.26 14.19 -49.65
C THR A 277 -15.18 14.25 -50.83
N VAL A 278 -15.71 13.10 -51.28
CA VAL A 278 -16.72 12.94 -52.28
C VAL A 278 -17.85 12.09 -51.68
N ALA A 279 -19.10 12.52 -51.85
CA ALA A 279 -20.24 11.76 -51.33
C ALA A 279 -20.27 10.34 -51.90
N PRO A 280 -20.30 9.29 -51.03
CA PRO A 280 -20.38 7.91 -51.49
C PRO A 280 -21.66 7.64 -52.30
N ALA A 281 -21.53 6.86 -53.38
CA ALA A 281 -22.63 6.53 -54.23
C ALA A 281 -23.78 5.89 -53.45
N SER A 282 -25.03 6.08 -53.94
CA SER A 282 -26.20 5.47 -53.31
C SER A 282 -26.11 3.95 -53.29
N GLY A 283 -26.37 3.31 -52.16
CA GLY A 283 -26.35 1.88 -51.99
C GLY A 283 -26.60 1.45 -50.54
N THR A 284 -27.32 0.34 -50.37
CA THR A 284 -27.58 -0.22 -49.04
C THR A 284 -26.33 -0.96 -48.54
N SER A 285 -25.87 -0.64 -47.32
CA SER A 285 -24.72 -1.27 -46.69
C SER A 285 -23.46 -1.31 -47.58
N ASN A 286 -23.31 -0.31 -48.45
CA ASN A 286 -22.19 -0.25 -49.40
C ASN A 286 -20.94 0.39 -48.88
N ILE A 287 -20.96 0.95 -47.65
CA ILE A 287 -19.78 1.48 -46.93
C ILE A 287 -19.50 0.53 -45.78
N THR A 288 -18.31 -0.07 -45.79
CA THR A 288 -17.88 -1.00 -44.76
C THR A 288 -16.74 -0.36 -43.96
N VAL A 289 -16.85 -0.33 -42.66
CA VAL A 289 -15.85 0.22 -41.72
C VAL A 289 -15.41 -0.88 -40.77
N ILE A 290 -14.13 -1.12 -40.67
CA ILE A 290 -13.57 -2.24 -39.88
C ILE A 290 -12.41 -1.72 -39.02
N GLU A 291 -12.51 -1.90 -37.70
CA GLU A 291 -11.43 -1.68 -36.75
C GLU A 291 -11.78 -2.32 -35.39
N TYR A 292 -10.84 -2.34 -34.49
CA TYR A 292 -11.06 -2.77 -33.10
C TYR A 292 -11.91 -1.74 -32.34
N PRO A 293 -13.04 -2.13 -31.75
CA PRO A 293 -13.85 -1.23 -30.96
C PRO A 293 -13.16 -0.90 -29.63
N GLN A 294 -13.43 0.30 -29.15
CA GLN A 294 -12.94 0.78 -27.86
C GLN A 294 -14.11 1.20 -26.97
N PHE A 295 -14.08 0.77 -25.71
CA PHE A 295 -15.11 1.06 -24.72
C PHE A 295 -14.50 1.28 -23.32
N PRO A 296 -15.21 1.97 -22.42
CA PRO A 296 -14.75 2.14 -21.06
C PRO A 296 -14.64 0.80 -20.35
N LEU A 297 -13.50 0.54 -19.68
CA LEU A 297 -13.35 -0.63 -18.84
C LEU A 297 -14.20 -0.48 -17.58
N ILE A 298 -15.10 -1.42 -17.35
CA ILE A 298 -15.87 -1.54 -16.12
C ILE A 298 -15.84 -3.01 -15.69
N LEU A 299 -15.35 -3.26 -14.49
CA LEU A 299 -15.33 -4.58 -13.88
C LEU A 299 -16.00 -4.51 -12.52
N GLN A 300 -16.86 -5.46 -12.21
CA GLN A 300 -17.48 -5.61 -10.90
C GLN A 300 -17.12 -6.98 -10.34
N LYS A 301 -16.62 -7.01 -9.10
CA LYS A 301 -16.38 -8.22 -8.31
C LYS A 301 -16.98 -8.06 -6.93
N ARG A 302 -17.39 -9.16 -6.32
CA ARG A 302 -17.90 -9.16 -4.94
C ARG A 302 -17.50 -10.42 -4.19
N ASN A 303 -17.45 -10.31 -2.87
CA ASN A 303 -17.30 -11.42 -1.98
C ASN A 303 -18.69 -11.87 -1.51
N GLU A 304 -19.16 -13.00 -2.03
CA GLU A 304 -20.51 -13.50 -1.77
C GLU A 304 -20.74 -13.88 -0.30
N GLU A 305 -19.73 -14.39 0.38
CA GLU A 305 -19.80 -14.76 1.80
C GLU A 305 -19.98 -13.54 2.67
N SER A 306 -19.17 -12.50 2.45
CA SER A 306 -19.30 -11.23 3.14
C SER A 306 -20.64 -10.56 2.86
N VAL A 307 -21.10 -10.58 1.60
CA VAL A 307 -22.39 -10.02 1.22
C VAL A 307 -23.53 -10.76 1.92
N ALA A 308 -23.46 -12.08 2.03
CA ALA A 308 -24.47 -12.87 2.75
C ALA A 308 -24.52 -12.54 4.24
N THR A 309 -23.37 -12.21 4.84
CA THR A 309 -23.25 -11.96 6.29
C THR A 309 -23.60 -10.51 6.65
N TYR A 310 -23.08 -9.55 5.89
CA TYR A 310 -23.11 -8.11 6.26
C TYR A 310 -24.01 -7.27 5.34
N GLY A 311 -24.55 -7.83 4.26
CA GLY A 311 -25.20 -7.06 3.21
C GLY A 311 -24.21 -6.46 2.20
N VAL A 312 -24.71 -5.70 1.24
CA VAL A 312 -23.91 -5.14 0.15
C VAL A 312 -23.28 -3.81 0.56
N PHE A 313 -21.95 -3.73 0.50
CA PHE A 313 -21.15 -2.51 0.67
C PHE A 313 -20.33 -2.27 -0.60
N GLN A 314 -20.79 -1.32 -1.42
CA GLN A 314 -20.19 -1.03 -2.71
C GLN A 314 -19.12 0.04 -2.64
N GLN A 315 -18.02 -0.17 -3.36
CA GLN A 315 -16.99 0.84 -3.59
C GLN A 315 -16.67 0.92 -5.08
N VAL A 316 -16.60 2.16 -5.60
CA VAL A 316 -16.14 2.43 -6.97
C VAL A 316 -14.73 2.96 -6.93
N ILE A 317 -13.84 2.33 -7.70
CA ILE A 317 -12.45 2.74 -7.89
C ILE A 317 -12.30 3.28 -9.30
N LEU A 318 -11.88 4.54 -9.41
CA LEU A 318 -11.64 5.22 -10.67
C LEU A 318 -10.13 5.27 -10.94
N ASP A 319 -9.65 4.43 -11.85
CA ASP A 319 -8.25 4.45 -12.26
C ASP A 319 -8.13 4.33 -13.79
N LYS A 320 -7.86 5.45 -14.45
CA LYS A 320 -7.73 5.52 -15.91
C LYS A 320 -6.48 4.82 -16.46
N ASN A 321 -5.55 4.43 -15.60
CA ASN A 321 -4.34 3.72 -16.01
C ASN A 321 -4.61 2.23 -16.23
N ILE A 322 -5.62 1.68 -15.56
CA ILE A 322 -6.07 0.30 -15.76
C ILE A 322 -6.79 0.21 -17.12
N ARG A 323 -6.21 -0.54 -18.06
CA ARG A 323 -6.70 -0.65 -19.44
C ARG A 323 -6.94 -2.09 -19.89
N ASP A 324 -6.83 -3.05 -19.01
CA ASP A 324 -7.07 -4.46 -19.26
C ASP A 324 -7.87 -5.09 -18.11
N LEU A 325 -8.57 -6.17 -18.40
CA LEU A 325 -9.46 -6.85 -17.44
C LEU A 325 -8.70 -7.61 -16.36
N ASP A 326 -7.50 -8.11 -16.66
CA ASP A 326 -6.72 -8.89 -15.70
C ASP A 326 -6.19 -7.99 -14.59
N THR A 327 -5.63 -6.84 -14.95
CA THR A 327 -5.19 -5.82 -13.99
C THR A 327 -6.38 -5.29 -13.17
N ALA A 328 -7.52 -5.04 -13.81
CA ALA A 328 -8.74 -4.65 -13.09
C ALA A 328 -9.20 -5.73 -12.12
N GLY A 329 -9.11 -6.99 -12.56
CA GLY A 329 -9.46 -8.16 -11.76
C GLY A 329 -8.59 -8.28 -10.52
N LEU A 330 -7.27 -8.18 -10.68
CA LEU A 330 -6.31 -8.20 -9.58
C LEU A 330 -6.55 -7.05 -8.60
N ARG A 331 -6.78 -5.84 -9.11
CA ARG A 331 -7.09 -4.69 -8.25
C ARG A 331 -8.34 -4.91 -7.42
N ALA A 332 -9.40 -5.46 -8.01
CA ALA A 332 -10.63 -5.76 -7.30
C ALA A 332 -10.44 -6.86 -6.26
N ASP A 333 -9.65 -7.91 -6.56
CA ASP A 333 -9.37 -9.01 -5.62
C ASP A 333 -8.62 -8.51 -4.39
N VAL A 334 -7.64 -7.63 -4.58
CA VAL A 334 -6.88 -7.00 -3.48
C VAL A 334 -7.80 -6.20 -2.57
N GLU A 335 -8.66 -5.37 -3.13
CA GLU A 335 -9.60 -4.58 -2.34
C GLU A 335 -10.60 -5.48 -1.58
N LEU A 336 -11.10 -6.55 -2.22
CA LEU A 336 -11.97 -7.51 -1.55
C LEU A 336 -11.25 -8.27 -0.45
N LEU A 337 -10.01 -8.73 -0.68
CA LEU A 337 -9.22 -9.41 0.33
C LEU A 337 -9.04 -8.54 1.58
N SER A 338 -8.78 -7.25 1.37
CA SER A 338 -8.48 -6.32 2.46
C SER A 338 -9.69 -5.83 3.23
N TYR A 339 -10.81 -5.61 2.53
CA TYR A 339 -11.91 -4.85 3.08
C TYR A 339 -13.24 -5.59 3.06
N SER A 340 -13.30 -6.84 2.60
CA SER A 340 -14.55 -7.61 2.60
C SER A 340 -14.98 -8.08 3.97
N ASN A 341 -14.07 -8.08 4.95
CA ASN A 341 -14.37 -8.38 6.33
C ASN A 341 -14.22 -7.14 7.22
N PRO A 342 -14.98 -7.05 8.32
CA PRO A 342 -14.80 -5.98 9.29
C PRO A 342 -13.37 -5.97 9.83
N GLN A 343 -12.80 -4.78 9.94
CA GLN A 343 -11.50 -4.63 10.56
C GLN A 343 -11.62 -4.84 12.08
N LYS A 344 -10.81 -5.73 12.62
CA LYS A 344 -10.73 -5.92 14.06
C LYS A 344 -9.46 -5.25 14.59
N SER A 345 -9.58 -4.51 15.66
CA SER A 345 -8.47 -3.92 16.39
C SER A 345 -8.49 -4.38 17.85
N ALA A 346 -7.31 -4.65 18.38
CA ALA A 346 -7.13 -5.04 19.78
C ALA A 346 -6.23 -4.02 20.48
N ASN A 347 -6.68 -3.53 21.63
CA ASN A 347 -5.89 -2.66 22.50
C ASN A 347 -5.76 -3.32 23.86
N PHE A 348 -4.55 -3.38 24.39
CA PHE A 348 -4.29 -3.94 25.71
C PHE A 348 -3.07 -3.32 26.38
N LYS A 349 -2.93 -3.53 27.69
CA LYS A 349 -1.79 -3.10 28.47
C LYS A 349 -1.04 -4.31 29.02
N THR A 350 0.29 -4.23 29.00
CA THR A 350 1.15 -5.28 29.56
C THR A 350 2.32 -4.66 30.32
N TYR A 351 2.80 -5.40 31.31
CA TYR A 351 4.07 -5.13 32.03
C TYR A 351 5.18 -6.05 31.53
N THR A 352 4.86 -6.98 30.63
CA THR A 352 5.81 -7.95 30.10
C THR A 352 6.51 -7.35 28.89
N ASP A 353 7.83 -7.30 28.96
CA ASP A 353 8.68 -6.85 27.87
C ASP A 353 8.77 -7.90 26.74
N GLY A 354 9.24 -7.47 25.56
CA GLY A 354 9.59 -8.36 24.46
C GLY A 354 8.69 -8.27 23.25
N LEU A 355 7.58 -7.53 23.30
CA LEU A 355 6.75 -7.26 22.13
C LEU A 355 7.47 -6.29 21.19
N LYS A 356 7.34 -6.52 19.89
CA LYS A 356 7.86 -5.64 18.84
C LYS A 356 6.74 -5.25 17.89
N THR A 357 6.82 -4.05 17.34
CA THR A 357 5.95 -3.64 16.24
C THR A 357 6.25 -4.52 15.02
N GLY A 358 5.20 -4.97 14.35
CA GLY A 358 5.30 -5.92 13.23
C GLY A 358 5.17 -7.39 13.61
N ASP A 359 5.33 -7.75 14.89
CA ASP A 359 5.09 -9.13 15.34
C ASP A 359 3.59 -9.46 15.28
N THR A 360 3.28 -10.71 14.99
CA THR A 360 1.92 -11.23 15.05
C THR A 360 1.67 -11.83 16.42
N ILE A 361 0.64 -11.35 17.09
CA ILE A 361 0.19 -11.83 18.41
C ILE A 361 -1.16 -12.53 18.29
N ASN A 362 -1.25 -13.75 18.78
CA ASN A 362 -2.52 -14.44 18.90
C ASN A 362 -3.25 -14.02 20.18
N ILE A 363 -4.53 -13.67 20.06
CA ILE A 363 -5.41 -13.31 21.17
C ILE A 363 -6.55 -14.32 21.21
N GLN A 364 -6.54 -15.17 22.24
CA GLN A 364 -7.55 -16.18 22.48
C GLN A 364 -8.28 -15.88 23.78
N SER A 365 -9.60 -15.77 23.72
CA SER A 365 -10.47 -15.66 24.90
C SER A 365 -11.69 -16.53 24.71
N ASP A 366 -11.75 -17.58 25.46
CA ASP A 366 -12.91 -18.51 25.47
C ASP A 366 -14.15 -17.84 26.06
N ILE A 367 -13.96 -16.96 27.05
CA ILE A 367 -15.05 -16.18 27.70
C ILE A 367 -15.69 -15.20 26.72
N ARG A 368 -14.89 -14.61 25.84
CA ARG A 368 -15.33 -13.59 24.84
C ARG A 368 -15.55 -14.17 23.46
N THR A 369 -15.25 -15.46 23.23
CA THR A 369 -15.34 -16.17 21.95
C THR A 369 -14.47 -15.58 20.84
N TYR A 370 -13.22 -15.21 21.16
CA TYR A 370 -12.21 -14.75 20.22
C TYR A 370 -11.06 -15.75 20.10
N ASN A 371 -10.57 -15.92 18.88
CA ASN A 371 -9.30 -16.60 18.60
C ASN A 371 -8.79 -16.09 17.24
N ASP A 372 -8.16 -14.93 17.27
CA ASP A 372 -7.70 -14.27 16.06
C ASP A 372 -6.22 -13.84 16.21
N ASP A 373 -5.52 -13.73 15.09
CA ASP A 373 -4.18 -13.23 15.01
C ASP A 373 -4.19 -11.72 14.66
N TYR A 374 -3.40 -10.96 15.41
CA TYR A 374 -3.30 -9.51 15.25
C TYR A 374 -1.85 -9.11 15.01
N LYS A 375 -1.60 -8.16 14.12
CA LYS A 375 -0.29 -7.56 13.89
C LYS A 375 -0.14 -6.31 14.76
N ILE A 376 0.91 -6.26 15.55
CA ILE A 376 1.17 -5.14 16.47
C ILE A 376 1.57 -3.90 15.66
N GLN A 377 0.76 -2.84 15.76
CA GLN A 377 0.95 -1.58 15.05
C GLN A 377 1.72 -0.56 15.86
N VAL A 378 1.31 -0.39 17.10
CA VAL A 378 1.84 0.66 17.98
C VAL A 378 2.11 0.09 19.36
N ILE A 379 3.26 0.44 19.93
CA ILE A 379 3.59 0.17 21.32
C ILE A 379 3.95 1.51 21.98
N ARG A 380 3.08 1.98 22.90
CA ARG A 380 3.36 3.14 23.76
C ARG A 380 3.87 2.66 25.09
N THR A 381 5.03 3.14 25.48
CA THR A 381 5.66 2.79 26.76
C THR A 381 5.69 4.00 27.66
N VAL A 382 5.08 3.87 28.83
CA VAL A 382 5.03 4.88 29.88
C VAL A 382 5.48 4.29 31.20
N LEU A 383 5.96 5.12 32.13
CA LEU A 383 6.26 4.68 33.49
C LEU A 383 4.97 4.62 34.33
N LYS A 384 4.79 3.52 35.04
CA LYS A 384 3.63 3.33 35.92
C LYS A 384 3.63 4.26 37.12
N THR A 385 4.77 4.32 37.81
CA THR A 385 4.99 5.22 38.94
C THR A 385 6.42 5.73 38.92
N PRO A 386 6.70 6.97 39.38
CA PRO A 386 8.05 7.54 39.38
C PRO A 386 9.04 6.80 40.29
N ASP A 387 8.54 6.07 41.26
CA ASP A 387 9.34 5.42 42.31
C ASP A 387 9.61 3.94 42.01
N THR A 388 8.95 3.39 40.99
CA THR A 388 9.17 2.01 40.51
C THR A 388 9.63 2.08 39.08
N ASP A 389 10.73 1.41 38.73
CA ASP A 389 11.21 1.26 37.35
C ASP A 389 10.30 0.32 36.53
N GLU A 390 8.98 0.31 36.85
CA GLU A 390 7.99 -0.50 36.13
C GLU A 390 7.45 0.26 34.94
N LEU A 391 7.70 -0.30 33.77
CA LEU A 391 7.14 0.16 32.52
C LEU A 391 5.77 -0.48 32.29
N ILE A 392 4.87 0.28 31.69
CA ILE A 392 3.62 -0.22 31.14
C ILE A 392 3.64 0.01 29.65
N HIS A 393 3.33 -1.04 28.89
CA HIS A 393 3.21 -1.00 27.46
C HIS A 393 1.73 -1.00 27.09
N GLU A 394 1.29 0.03 26.40
CA GLU A 394 -0.03 0.09 25.77
C GLU A 394 0.16 -0.33 24.32
N VAL A 395 -0.48 -1.42 23.95
CA VAL A 395 -0.31 -2.06 22.63
C VAL A 395 -1.57 -1.89 21.82
N GLU A 396 -1.41 -1.44 20.58
CA GLU A 396 -2.47 -1.42 19.56
C GLU A 396 -2.10 -2.43 18.47
N ALA A 397 -3.02 -3.32 18.18
CA ALA A 397 -2.83 -4.34 17.15
C ALA A 397 -4.10 -4.44 16.28
N ILE A 398 -3.93 -4.79 15.01
CA ILE A 398 -5.04 -4.97 14.06
C ILE A 398 -4.94 -6.35 13.43
N THR A 399 -6.04 -6.83 12.85
CA THR A 399 -6.02 -8.11 12.13
C THR A 399 -4.99 -8.09 11.00
N ALA A 400 -4.28 -9.20 10.84
CA ALA A 400 -3.07 -9.29 10.03
C ALA A 400 -3.29 -9.13 8.51
N GLU A 401 -4.54 -9.20 8.03
CA GLU A 401 -4.85 -9.19 6.61
C GLU A 401 -4.63 -7.84 5.90
N ASP A 402 -4.47 -6.74 6.68
CA ASP A 402 -4.59 -5.38 6.13
C ASP A 402 -3.29 -4.70 5.65
N LEU A 403 -2.11 -5.26 5.86
CA LEU A 403 -0.90 -4.42 5.83
C LEU A 403 0.14 -4.68 4.74
N GLY A 404 0.13 -5.81 4.07
CA GLY A 404 1.23 -6.13 3.16
C GLY A 404 0.87 -6.01 1.68
N ILE A 405 -0.24 -6.56 1.30
CA ILE A 405 -0.62 -6.72 -0.12
C ILE A 405 -1.22 -5.44 -0.70
N ASN A 406 -1.94 -4.66 0.11
CA ASN A 406 -2.67 -3.48 -0.36
C ASN A 406 -1.78 -2.32 -0.78
N ASP A 407 -0.77 -2.03 0.01
CA ASP A 407 0.18 -0.95 -0.30
C ASP A 407 1.02 -1.30 -1.53
N ILE A 408 1.41 -2.56 -1.68
CA ILE A 408 2.24 -3.04 -2.78
C ILE A 408 1.44 -3.05 -4.09
N LEU A 409 0.25 -3.63 -4.10
CA LEU A 409 -0.55 -3.74 -5.32
C LEU A 409 -1.20 -2.41 -5.72
N ALA A 410 -1.65 -1.60 -4.76
CA ALA A 410 -2.16 -0.27 -5.06
C ALA A 410 -1.08 0.62 -5.71
N LYS A 411 0.15 0.53 -5.24
CA LYS A 411 1.27 1.30 -5.78
C LYS A 411 1.77 0.76 -7.11
N LEU A 412 1.81 -0.56 -7.30
CA LEU A 412 2.15 -1.17 -8.60
C LEU A 412 1.16 -0.81 -9.71
N LEU A 413 -0.12 -0.67 -9.36
CA LEU A 413 -1.18 -0.31 -10.33
C LEU A 413 -1.27 1.21 -10.58
N ILE A 414 -0.75 2.04 -9.67
CA ILE A 414 -0.73 3.51 -9.79
C ILE A 414 0.54 4.00 -10.48
N SER A 415 1.62 3.20 -10.52
CA SER A 415 2.86 3.59 -11.18
C SER A 415 2.64 3.81 -12.68
N ASN A 416 3.11 4.96 -13.17
CA ASN A 416 2.97 5.38 -14.56
C ASN A 416 3.53 4.33 -15.53
N PRO A 417 2.89 4.13 -16.71
CA PRO A 417 3.37 3.21 -17.75
C PRO A 417 4.77 3.53 -18.30
N SER A 418 5.31 4.71 -18.02
CA SER A 418 6.68 5.09 -18.37
C SER A 418 7.74 4.48 -17.43
N ASP A 419 7.33 3.95 -16.29
CA ASP A 419 8.20 3.28 -15.32
C ASP A 419 7.98 1.75 -15.35
N GLN A 420 7.71 1.19 -16.54
CA GLN A 420 7.55 -0.25 -16.72
C GLN A 420 8.79 -0.99 -16.22
N ILE A 421 8.71 -1.41 -14.98
CA ILE A 421 9.47 -2.54 -14.49
C ILE A 421 8.70 -3.74 -15.03
N ALA A 422 9.33 -4.46 -15.93
CA ALA A 422 8.83 -5.75 -16.39
C ALA A 422 8.97 -6.75 -15.23
N ILE A 423 8.10 -6.64 -14.23
CA ILE A 423 7.81 -7.77 -13.37
C ILE A 423 7.15 -8.76 -14.32
N GLN A 424 7.73 -9.95 -14.46
CA GLN A 424 7.10 -10.99 -15.26
C GLN A 424 5.73 -11.23 -14.64
N ALA A 425 4.71 -10.74 -15.33
CA ALA A 425 3.31 -10.83 -14.88
C ALA A 425 2.91 -12.27 -14.52
N ASP A 426 3.51 -13.25 -15.19
CA ASP A 426 3.30 -14.68 -14.94
C ASP A 426 3.80 -15.16 -13.57
N GLU A 427 4.92 -14.63 -13.07
CA GLU A 427 5.44 -15.02 -11.76
C GLU A 427 4.64 -14.41 -10.62
N PHE A 428 4.18 -13.18 -10.79
CA PHE A 428 3.32 -12.47 -9.86
C PHE A 428 1.92 -13.11 -9.77
N VAL A 429 1.30 -13.40 -10.92
CA VAL A 429 0.01 -14.12 -11.00
C VAL A 429 0.12 -15.52 -10.41
N SER A 430 1.25 -16.21 -10.61
CA SER A 430 1.51 -17.52 -10.04
C SER A 430 1.62 -17.47 -8.52
N ARG A 431 2.25 -16.44 -7.96
CA ARG A 431 2.37 -16.24 -6.50
C ARG A 431 1.04 -15.88 -5.85
N ILE A 432 0.22 -15.04 -6.49
CA ILE A 432 -1.14 -14.75 -5.99
C ILE A 432 -2.01 -16.02 -6.03
N ARG A 433 -1.92 -16.84 -7.10
CA ARG A 433 -2.61 -18.12 -7.15
C ARG A 433 -2.15 -19.09 -6.06
N GLN A 434 -0.85 -19.16 -5.78
CA GLN A 434 -0.33 -19.96 -4.66
C GLN A 434 -0.82 -19.46 -3.31
N PHE A 435 -0.95 -18.14 -3.13
CA PHE A 435 -1.45 -17.54 -1.91
C PHE A 435 -2.95 -17.83 -1.71
N THR A 436 -3.77 -17.67 -2.75
CA THR A 436 -5.20 -18.01 -2.70
C THR A 436 -5.44 -19.51 -2.53
N ASP A 437 -4.58 -20.37 -3.09
CA ASP A 437 -4.67 -21.82 -2.91
C ASP A 437 -4.20 -22.29 -1.52
N SER A 438 -3.34 -21.55 -0.84
CA SER A 438 -2.92 -21.85 0.53
C SER A 438 -3.96 -21.48 1.59
N PHE A 439 -4.95 -20.63 1.26
CA PHE A 439 -6.10 -20.32 2.11
C PHE A 439 -7.31 -21.25 1.92
N ARG A 440 -7.17 -22.34 1.19
CA ARG A 440 -8.18 -23.40 1.21
C ARG A 440 -8.25 -24.03 2.59
N ILE A 441 -9.28 -23.68 3.35
CA ILE A 441 -9.70 -24.44 4.52
C ILE A 441 -9.97 -25.88 4.04
N VAL A 442 -9.15 -26.80 4.50
CA VAL A 442 -9.38 -28.23 4.28
C VAL A 442 -10.57 -28.61 5.16
N ASP A 443 -11.76 -28.61 4.56
CA ASP A 443 -12.93 -29.19 5.19
C ASP A 443 -12.73 -30.70 5.30
N SER A 444 -12.41 -31.16 6.50
CA SER A 444 -12.21 -32.58 6.81
C SER A 444 -13.52 -33.25 7.15
N THR A 445 -14.38 -33.41 6.16
CA THR A 445 -15.47 -34.40 6.24
C THR A 445 -15.44 -35.30 5.01
N PRO A 446 -15.29 -36.61 5.19
CA PRO A 446 -15.28 -37.54 4.10
C PRO A 446 -16.70 -37.95 3.75
N THR A 447 -17.26 -37.53 2.64
CA THR A 447 -18.27 -38.36 1.95
C THR A 447 -18.46 -37.98 0.48
N THR A 448 -18.28 -38.99 -0.35
CA THR A 448 -18.86 -39.28 -1.67
C THR A 448 -18.58 -38.31 -2.84
N THR A 449 -17.78 -38.88 -3.72
CA THR A 449 -17.61 -38.57 -5.15
C THR A 449 -18.83 -37.96 -5.84
N LYS A 450 -18.72 -36.66 -6.17
CA LYS A 450 -19.27 -36.10 -7.41
C LYS A 450 -18.25 -35.05 -7.90
N THR A 451 -17.73 -35.33 -9.07
CA THR A 451 -16.91 -34.41 -9.84
C THR A 451 -17.72 -33.17 -10.18
N SER A 452 -17.46 -32.09 -9.47
CA SER A 452 -17.89 -30.74 -9.86
C SER A 452 -16.66 -29.88 -9.99
N PRO A 453 -16.57 -29.00 -10.97
CA PRO A 453 -15.41 -28.16 -11.14
C PRO A 453 -15.24 -27.20 -9.95
N PRO A 454 -14.03 -26.69 -9.69
CA PRO A 454 -13.76 -25.86 -8.55
C PRO A 454 -14.64 -24.61 -8.54
N TYR A 455 -15.22 -24.31 -7.40
CA TYR A 455 -15.97 -23.07 -7.19
C TYR A 455 -15.04 -21.88 -7.36
N PHE A 456 -15.22 -21.21 -8.46
CA PHE A 456 -14.72 -19.84 -8.60
C PHE A 456 -15.60 -18.94 -7.75
N VAL A 457 -15.00 -18.05 -6.97
CA VAL A 457 -15.66 -16.81 -6.54
C VAL A 457 -16.36 -16.26 -7.79
N GLY A 458 -17.68 -16.12 -7.73
CA GLY A 458 -18.49 -15.84 -8.91
C GLY A 458 -18.04 -14.56 -9.60
N THR A 459 -17.26 -14.71 -10.65
CA THR A 459 -16.90 -13.61 -11.54
C THR A 459 -18.04 -13.45 -12.54
N THR A 460 -18.97 -12.57 -12.26
CA THR A 460 -19.86 -12.05 -13.29
C THR A 460 -19.17 -10.82 -13.87
N ALA A 461 -18.36 -11.03 -14.91
CA ALA A 461 -17.93 -9.93 -15.76
C ALA A 461 -19.16 -9.46 -16.52
N VAL A 462 -19.84 -8.45 -16.03
CA VAL A 462 -20.92 -7.81 -16.76
C VAL A 462 -20.28 -6.77 -17.66
N VAL A 463 -20.00 -7.15 -18.89
CA VAL A 463 -19.78 -6.19 -19.97
C VAL A 463 -21.15 -5.60 -20.29
N GLY A 464 -21.50 -4.51 -19.63
CA GLY A 464 -22.76 -3.82 -19.88
C GLY A 464 -22.72 -3.13 -21.24
N PHE A 465 -23.38 -3.71 -22.19
CA PHE A 465 -23.76 -2.99 -23.41
C PHE A 465 -24.95 -2.09 -23.07
N PHE A 466 -24.71 -0.81 -22.89
CA PHE A 466 -25.80 0.16 -22.90
C PHE A 466 -26.13 0.47 -24.36
N THR A 467 -27.22 -0.06 -24.85
CA THR A 467 -27.92 0.51 -25.99
C THR A 467 -28.76 1.67 -25.47
N MET A 468 -28.34 2.89 -25.73
CA MET A 468 -29.26 4.02 -25.60
C MET A 468 -30.23 3.97 -26.74
N GLY A 469 -31.50 3.82 -26.42
CA GLY A 469 -32.63 4.09 -27.30
C GLY A 469 -32.90 5.58 -27.36
#